data_18814a38edcdb12a519caa1f6c431130
#
_entry.id   18814a38edcdb12a519caa1f6c431130
#
_cell.length_a   1.000
_cell.length_b   1.000
_cell.length_c   1.000
_cell.angle_alpha   90.00
_cell.angle_beta   90.00
_cell.angle_gamma   90.00
#
_symmetry.space_group_name_H-M   'P 1'
#
loop_
_entity.id
_entity.type
_entity.pdbx_description
1 polymer ?
#
loop_
_entity_poly.entity_id
_entity_poly.type
_entity_poly.pdbx_seq_one_letter_code
_entity_poly.pdbx_strand_id
1 'polypeptide(L)'
;KDFNPDIVVIKLGTNDSKPQNWKHKDEFMNDAQKMIDELKALPAKPDIYMVYPVKAMSQAFDISDSVIVNEIIPMIKKLARKNKLKVIDLHSVFDGRSEWFIGDGIHPNDKGAAVIAEEVGKAILGNR
;
A
#
# COMPACT_ATOMS: atom_id res chain seq x y z
N LYS A 1 7.36 18.04 -9.73
CA LYS A 1 6.46 18.60 -10.79
C LYS A 1 6.92 18.27 -12.21
N ASP A 2 8.14 17.76 -12.36
CA ASP A 2 8.72 17.45 -13.68
C ASP A 2 8.33 16.07 -14.21
N PHE A 3 7.72 15.23 -13.37
CA PHE A 3 7.19 13.92 -13.73
C PHE A 3 5.65 13.96 -13.74
N ASN A 4 5.07 13.56 -14.87
CA ASN A 4 3.63 13.61 -15.11
C ASN A 4 3.15 12.20 -15.53
N PRO A 5 3.00 11.27 -14.57
CA PRO A 5 2.68 9.86 -14.84
C PRO A 5 1.24 9.68 -15.30
N ASP A 6 1.00 8.64 -16.11
CA ASP A 6 -0.35 8.19 -16.48
C ASP A 6 -0.95 7.25 -15.44
N ILE A 7 -0.10 6.55 -14.67
CA ILE A 7 -0.50 5.58 -13.65
C ILE A 7 0.35 5.80 -12.40
N VAL A 8 -0.30 5.79 -11.24
CA VAL A 8 0.37 5.85 -9.93
C VAL A 8 -0.10 4.69 -9.05
N VAL A 9 0.85 3.95 -8.50
CA VAL A 9 0.59 2.86 -7.54
C VAL A 9 1.16 3.25 -6.19
N ILE A 10 0.30 3.40 -5.18
CA ILE A 10 0.66 3.85 -3.84
C ILE A 10 0.65 2.64 -2.89
N LYS A 11 1.85 2.19 -2.48
CA LYS A 11 2.05 1.10 -1.51
C LYS A 11 2.78 1.63 -0.28
N LEU A 12 2.04 2.26 0.61
CA LEU A 12 2.51 2.86 1.86
C LEU A 12 1.71 2.30 3.05
N GLY A 13 2.24 2.48 4.27
CA GLY A 13 1.56 2.08 5.50
C GLY A 13 2.32 1.08 6.36
N THR A 14 3.22 0.27 5.79
CA THR A 14 3.99 -0.72 6.57
C THR A 14 4.80 -0.05 7.69
N ASN A 15 5.57 0.98 7.37
CA ASN A 15 6.37 1.70 8.36
C ASN A 15 5.53 2.54 9.33
N ASP A 16 4.34 2.95 8.90
CA ASP A 16 3.40 3.67 9.77
C ASP A 16 2.94 2.80 10.94
N SER A 17 2.92 1.48 10.79
CA SER A 17 2.50 0.54 11.83
C SER A 17 3.44 0.48 13.05
N LYS A 18 4.65 1.02 12.95
CA LYS A 18 5.60 1.11 14.07
C LYS A 18 5.04 2.02 15.17
N PRO A 19 5.14 1.65 16.47
CA PRO A 19 4.59 2.46 17.56
C PRO A 19 5.03 3.93 17.54
N GLN A 20 6.31 4.18 17.22
CA GLN A 20 6.86 5.54 17.15
C GLN A 20 6.27 6.37 16.01
N ASN A 21 5.72 5.75 14.97
CA ASN A 21 5.06 6.42 13.85
C ASN A 21 3.53 6.46 14.08
N TRP A 22 2.95 5.37 14.58
CA TRP A 22 1.50 5.23 14.74
C TRP A 22 0.90 6.12 15.85
N LYS A 23 1.74 6.69 16.70
CA LYS A 23 1.29 7.76 17.60
C LYS A 23 0.75 9.00 16.85
N HIS A 24 1.08 9.16 15.58
CA HIS A 24 0.61 10.22 14.69
C HIS A 24 -0.54 9.76 13.77
N LYS A 25 -1.21 8.66 14.09
CA LYS A 25 -2.28 8.07 13.25
C LYS A 25 -3.40 9.04 12.86
N ASP A 26 -3.66 10.04 13.68
CA ASP A 26 -4.69 11.04 13.40
C ASP A 26 -4.34 11.91 12.18
N GLU A 27 -3.06 11.98 11.79
CA GLU A 27 -2.60 12.71 10.60
C GLU A 27 -2.63 11.85 9.34
N PHE A 28 -2.60 10.51 9.47
CA PHE A 28 -2.46 9.57 8.35
C PHE A 28 -3.47 9.81 7.22
N MET A 29 -4.76 9.93 7.56
CA MET A 29 -5.82 10.14 6.59
C MET A 29 -5.69 11.49 5.85
N ASN A 30 -5.35 12.55 6.58
CA ASN A 30 -5.20 13.89 6.01
C ASN A 30 -3.99 13.98 5.07
N ASP A 31 -2.87 13.40 5.46
CA ASP A 31 -1.65 13.43 4.66
C ASP A 31 -1.77 12.57 3.40
N ALA A 32 -2.38 11.39 3.53
CA ALA A 32 -2.69 10.55 2.37
C ALA A 32 -3.69 11.25 1.42
N GLN A 33 -4.69 11.96 1.94
CA GLN A 33 -5.62 12.73 1.12
C GLN A 33 -4.93 13.86 0.37
N LYS A 34 -4.05 14.63 1.01
CA LYS A 34 -3.26 15.68 0.36
C LYS A 34 -2.43 15.12 -0.80
N MET A 35 -1.75 13.98 -0.57
CA MET A 35 -0.98 13.30 -1.62
C MET A 35 -1.87 12.91 -2.81
N ILE A 36 -3.05 12.35 -2.56
CA ILE A 36 -4.02 12.00 -3.60
C ILE A 36 -4.48 13.25 -4.37
N ASP A 37 -4.77 14.34 -3.66
CA ASP A 37 -5.24 15.59 -4.27
C ASP A 37 -4.14 16.20 -5.17
N GLU A 38 -2.89 16.18 -4.74
CA GLU A 38 -1.75 16.63 -5.56
C GLU A 38 -1.58 15.78 -6.83
N LEU A 39 -1.73 14.46 -6.72
CA LEU A 39 -1.66 13.55 -7.87
C LEU A 39 -2.80 13.79 -8.85
N LYS A 40 -4.03 13.99 -8.37
CA LYS A 40 -5.19 14.30 -9.20
C LYS A 40 -5.10 15.66 -9.90
N ALA A 41 -4.33 16.58 -9.34
CA ALA A 41 -4.09 17.91 -9.93
C ALA A 41 -3.03 17.90 -11.04
N LEU A 42 -2.33 16.77 -11.27
CA LEU A 42 -1.38 16.67 -12.37
C LEU A 42 -2.07 16.78 -13.73
N PRO A 43 -1.42 17.36 -14.75
CA PRO A 43 -2.01 17.50 -16.09
C PRO A 43 -2.45 16.16 -16.72
N ALA A 44 -1.69 15.07 -16.50
CA ALA A 44 -2.04 13.73 -16.99
C ALA A 44 -3.27 13.13 -16.31
N LYS A 45 -3.66 13.63 -15.13
CA LYS A 45 -4.77 13.06 -14.31
C LYS A 45 -4.64 11.55 -14.17
N PRO A 46 -3.59 11.05 -13.52
CA PRO A 46 -3.23 9.64 -13.51
C PRO A 46 -4.32 8.75 -12.95
N ASP A 47 -4.38 7.52 -13.44
CA ASP A 47 -5.06 6.43 -12.76
C ASP A 47 -4.31 6.08 -11.48
N ILE A 48 -4.98 6.20 -10.33
CA ILE A 48 -4.36 5.97 -9.01
C ILE A 48 -4.86 4.66 -8.42
N TYR A 49 -3.92 3.81 -8.02
CA TYR A 49 -4.16 2.55 -7.33
C TYR A 49 -3.63 2.62 -5.90
N MET A 50 -4.49 2.35 -4.92
CA MET A 50 -4.10 2.16 -3.53
C MET A 50 -3.78 0.69 -3.29
N VAL A 51 -2.70 0.40 -2.59
CA VAL A 51 -2.29 -0.98 -2.30
C VAL A 51 -2.34 -1.22 -0.80
N TYR A 52 -3.01 -2.29 -0.37
CA TYR A 52 -2.88 -2.74 1.01
C TYR A 52 -1.47 -3.30 1.23
N PRO A 53 -0.77 -2.88 2.30
CA PRO A 53 0.56 -3.41 2.61
C PRO A 53 0.57 -4.93 2.66
N VAL A 54 1.68 -5.54 2.27
CA VAL A 54 1.86 -6.99 2.45
C VAL A 54 1.76 -7.35 3.92
N LYS A 55 1.31 -8.57 4.21
CA LYS A 55 1.23 -9.09 5.58
C LYS A 55 2.63 -9.13 6.20
N ALA A 56 2.77 -8.59 7.40
CA ALA A 56 4.00 -8.74 8.17
C ALA A 56 3.99 -10.12 8.86
N MET A 57 4.99 -10.96 8.54
CA MET A 57 5.11 -12.33 9.07
C MET A 57 5.89 -12.36 10.40
N SER A 58 6.44 -11.22 10.81
CA SER A 58 7.19 -11.06 12.06
C SER A 58 6.98 -9.66 12.64
N GLN A 59 7.56 -9.41 13.80
CA GLN A 59 7.60 -8.08 14.43
C GLN A 59 8.96 -7.39 14.24
N ALA A 60 9.76 -7.85 13.27
CA ALA A 60 11.04 -7.21 12.97
C ALA A 60 10.84 -5.72 12.69
N PHE A 61 11.78 -4.91 13.13
CA PHE A 61 11.76 -3.44 12.99
C PHE A 61 10.54 -2.77 13.64
N ASP A 62 9.93 -3.40 14.65
CA ASP A 62 8.71 -2.94 15.33
C ASP A 62 7.48 -2.82 14.41
N ILE A 63 7.49 -3.47 13.25
CA ILE A 63 6.33 -3.56 12.35
C ILE A 63 5.23 -4.37 13.02
N SER A 64 3.99 -3.87 12.96
CA SER A 64 2.82 -4.50 13.56
C SER A 64 1.77 -4.86 12.51
N ASP A 65 1.63 -6.17 12.22
CA ASP A 65 0.56 -6.65 11.34
C ASP A 65 -0.83 -6.37 11.92
N SER A 66 -0.96 -6.43 13.24
CA SER A 66 -2.22 -6.09 13.92
C SER A 66 -2.67 -4.66 13.64
N VAL A 67 -1.74 -3.69 13.67
CA VAL A 67 -2.03 -2.29 13.31
C VAL A 67 -2.34 -2.17 11.81
N ILE A 68 -1.61 -2.88 10.95
CA ILE A 68 -1.87 -2.88 9.51
C ILE A 68 -3.30 -3.35 9.23
N VAL A 69 -3.69 -4.51 9.76
CA VAL A 69 -5.01 -5.11 9.49
C VAL A 69 -6.15 -4.32 10.11
N ASN A 70 -6.00 -3.93 11.38
CA ASN A 70 -7.11 -3.39 12.16
C ASN A 70 -7.29 -1.87 12.00
N GLU A 71 -6.25 -1.15 11.60
CA GLU A 71 -6.29 0.31 11.54
C GLU A 71 -5.90 0.84 10.15
N ILE A 72 -4.74 0.47 9.59
CA ILE A 72 -4.22 1.05 8.34
C ILE A 72 -5.05 0.63 7.12
N ILE A 73 -5.30 -0.66 6.94
CA ILE A 73 -6.10 -1.17 5.81
C ILE A 73 -7.50 -0.56 5.79
N PRO A 74 -8.25 -0.49 6.91
CA PRO A 74 -9.53 0.22 6.96
C PRO A 74 -9.44 1.69 6.53
N MET A 75 -8.38 2.40 6.92
CA MET A 75 -8.16 3.79 6.50
C MET A 75 -7.89 3.90 5.00
N ILE A 76 -7.02 3.05 4.45
CA ILE A 76 -6.75 3.00 2.99
C ILE A 76 -8.04 2.67 2.22
N LYS A 77 -8.83 1.71 2.69
CA LYS A 77 -10.13 1.37 2.10
C LYS A 77 -11.09 2.55 2.09
N LYS A 78 -11.15 3.31 3.18
CA LYS A 78 -11.98 4.52 3.28
C LYS A 78 -11.50 5.61 2.31
N LEU A 79 -10.18 5.85 2.22
CA LEU A 79 -9.59 6.79 1.27
C LEU A 79 -9.89 6.41 -0.18
N ALA A 80 -9.69 5.13 -0.52
CA ALA A 80 -9.95 4.64 -1.87
C ALA A 80 -11.42 4.82 -2.26
N ARG A 81 -12.35 4.48 -1.36
CA ARG A 81 -13.79 4.66 -1.59
C ARG A 81 -14.17 6.12 -1.76
N LYS A 82 -13.71 7.00 -0.86
CA LYS A 82 -13.97 8.45 -0.92
C LYS A 82 -13.48 9.07 -2.22
N ASN A 83 -12.32 8.63 -2.70
CA ASN A 83 -11.66 9.17 -3.87
C ASN A 83 -11.96 8.43 -5.18
N LYS A 84 -12.78 7.34 -5.12
CA LYS A 84 -13.12 6.46 -6.25
C LYS A 84 -11.87 5.83 -6.88
N LEU A 85 -10.90 5.42 -6.04
CA LEU A 85 -9.66 4.79 -6.45
C LEU A 85 -9.78 3.27 -6.44
N LYS A 86 -8.99 2.62 -7.27
CA LYS A 86 -8.87 1.16 -7.30
C LYS A 86 -7.96 0.68 -6.17
N VAL A 87 -8.21 -0.55 -5.68
CA VAL A 87 -7.44 -1.17 -4.60
C VAL A 87 -6.81 -2.47 -5.08
N ILE A 88 -5.57 -2.70 -4.68
CA ILE A 88 -4.84 -3.97 -4.85
C ILE A 88 -4.59 -4.55 -3.46
N ASP A 89 -5.15 -5.72 -3.17
CA ASP A 89 -5.04 -6.37 -1.87
C ASP A 89 -3.84 -7.33 -1.81
N LEU A 90 -2.66 -6.77 -1.59
CA LEU A 90 -1.45 -7.58 -1.39
C LEU A 90 -1.42 -8.25 0.00
N HIS A 91 -2.16 -7.73 0.99
CA HIS A 91 -2.18 -8.33 2.31
C HIS A 91 -2.74 -9.76 2.28
N SER A 92 -3.89 -9.94 1.65
CA SER A 92 -4.51 -11.26 1.49
C SER A 92 -3.69 -12.20 0.61
N VAL A 93 -3.08 -11.68 -0.46
CA VAL A 93 -2.21 -12.45 -1.37
C VAL A 93 -1.00 -13.04 -0.64
N PHE A 94 -0.44 -12.30 0.32
CA PHE A 94 0.74 -12.71 1.08
C PHE A 94 0.40 -13.51 2.36
N ASP A 95 -0.87 -13.74 2.66
CA ASP A 95 -1.27 -14.51 3.84
C ASP A 95 -0.77 -15.96 3.75
N GLY A 96 -0.06 -16.41 4.80
CA GLY A 96 0.52 -17.73 4.86
C GLY A 96 1.74 -17.98 3.94
N ARG A 97 2.32 -16.95 3.33
CA ARG A 97 3.38 -17.06 2.33
C ARG A 97 4.75 -16.61 2.85
N SER A 98 5.19 -17.20 3.96
CA SER A 98 6.50 -16.87 4.56
C SER A 98 7.68 -17.08 3.60
N GLU A 99 7.56 -18.00 2.65
CA GLU A 99 8.58 -18.29 1.62
C GLU A 99 8.77 -17.17 0.59
N TRP A 100 7.93 -16.14 0.62
CA TRP A 100 8.03 -14.96 -0.27
C TRP A 100 8.76 -13.80 0.37
N PHE A 101 9.29 -13.99 1.58
CA PHE A 101 10.05 -12.98 2.31
C PHE A 101 11.52 -13.40 2.46
N ILE A 102 12.39 -12.42 2.67
CA ILE A 102 13.71 -12.68 3.22
C ILE A 102 13.57 -13.08 4.70
N GLY A 103 14.65 -13.49 5.34
CA GLY A 103 14.61 -14.04 6.70
C GLY A 103 14.03 -13.14 7.80
N ASP A 104 13.77 -11.87 7.52
CA ASP A 104 13.15 -10.93 8.45
C ASP A 104 11.61 -11.03 8.52
N GLY A 105 10.97 -11.66 7.54
CA GLY A 105 9.52 -11.79 7.46
C GLY A 105 8.77 -10.48 7.17
N ILE A 106 9.46 -9.42 6.74
CA ILE A 106 8.92 -8.09 6.43
C ILE A 106 9.18 -7.71 4.97
N HIS A 107 10.40 -7.90 4.49
CA HIS A 107 10.78 -7.53 3.14
C HIS A 107 10.59 -8.69 2.17
N PRO A 108 9.83 -8.52 1.09
CA PRO A 108 9.70 -9.53 0.05
C PRO A 108 11.07 -9.89 -0.56
N ASN A 109 11.28 -11.19 -0.82
CA ASN A 109 12.39 -11.67 -1.63
C ASN A 109 12.05 -11.56 -3.13
N ASP A 110 12.92 -12.07 -4.01
CA ASP A 110 12.72 -12.00 -5.46
C ASP A 110 11.38 -12.63 -5.89
N LYS A 111 10.99 -13.74 -5.27
CA LYS A 111 9.70 -14.39 -5.56
C LYS A 111 8.53 -13.53 -5.10
N GLY A 112 8.60 -12.97 -3.89
CA GLY A 112 7.59 -12.03 -3.39
C GLY A 112 7.50 -10.77 -4.26
N ALA A 113 8.63 -10.23 -4.71
CA ALA A 113 8.66 -9.09 -5.63
C ALA A 113 7.98 -9.42 -6.97
N ALA A 114 8.23 -10.62 -7.52
CA ALA A 114 7.57 -11.08 -8.75
C ALA A 114 6.05 -11.20 -8.59
N VAL A 115 5.58 -11.71 -7.44
CA VAL A 115 4.14 -11.78 -7.12
C VAL A 115 3.52 -10.38 -7.04
N ILE A 116 4.21 -9.42 -6.39
CA ILE A 116 3.73 -8.02 -6.34
C ILE A 116 3.60 -7.46 -7.75
N ALA A 117 4.61 -7.65 -8.60
CA ALA A 117 4.59 -7.16 -9.97
C ALA A 117 3.44 -7.79 -10.79
N GLU A 118 3.18 -9.09 -10.60
CA GLU A 118 2.08 -9.79 -11.26
C GLU A 118 0.70 -9.24 -10.83
N GLU A 119 0.47 -9.07 -9.53
CA GLU A 119 -0.81 -8.55 -9.01
C GLU A 119 -1.05 -7.09 -9.43
N VAL A 120 -0.01 -6.26 -9.41
CA VAL A 120 -0.09 -4.89 -9.92
C VAL A 120 -0.37 -4.89 -11.43
N GLY A 121 0.34 -5.72 -12.19
CA GLY A 121 0.13 -5.88 -13.64
C GLY A 121 -1.29 -6.31 -13.98
N LYS A 122 -1.83 -7.32 -13.29
CA LYS A 122 -3.24 -7.76 -13.45
C LYS A 122 -4.23 -6.63 -13.19
N ALA A 123 -4.02 -5.85 -12.12
CA ALA A 123 -4.91 -4.75 -11.78
C ALA A 123 -4.89 -3.63 -12.84
N ILE A 124 -3.72 -3.30 -13.38
CA ILE A 124 -3.57 -2.27 -14.41
C ILE A 124 -4.12 -2.74 -15.75
N LEU A 125 -3.75 -3.94 -16.20
CA LEU A 125 -4.12 -4.48 -17.52
C LEU A 125 -5.58 -4.94 -17.56
N GLY A 126 -6.10 -5.49 -16.47
CA GLY A 126 -7.50 -5.96 -16.37
C GLY A 126 -8.54 -4.83 -16.38
N ASN A 127 -8.10 -3.57 -16.23
CA ASN A 127 -8.96 -2.39 -16.24
C ASN A 127 -8.83 -1.54 -17.52
N ARG A 128 -8.11 -2.05 -18.50
CA ARG A 128 -7.98 -1.48 -19.85
C ARG A 128 -8.80 -2.30 -20.83
#